data_c48d23351dfb158e5a33e38ee624bd00
#
_entry.id   c48d23351dfb158e5a33e38ee624bd00
#
_cell.length_a   1.000
_cell.length_b   1.000
_cell.length_c   1.000
_cell.angle_alpha   90.00
_cell.angle_beta   90.00
_cell.angle_gamma   90.00
#
_symmetry.space_group_name_H-M   'P 1'
#
loop_
_entity.id
_entity.type
_entity.pdbx_description
1 polymer ?
#
loop_
_entity_poly.entity_id
_entity_poly.type
_entity_poly.pdbx_seq_one_letter_code
_entity_poly.pdbx_strand_id
1 'polypeptide(L)'
;KDCYILSKESLSENLRFLLGAEDVTGETYEPTADTDVVIVLDCGNYERVCANLENYNKVLLNVDHHLSNDMYGNENYVDTNAAATAEIVYELLLELGFVFKEDDEISKEIGACLYTSLVTDTGAFRHSNVTYRTLEIAAKLKKIGVNNTFIYQSLFDNKDFNRVRFVGKVLTGMKLVCDGKVALIELPKDAGEEFGIEVGDTSDIISYGLQIKGVEVTLLVKEADDKIKASLRSKNDVDVRKIAEYFGGGGHTKAAGLAIKYSTLEEARDKILSKIEEEL
;
A
#
# COMPACT_ATOMS: atom_id res chain seq x y z
N LYS A 1 29.44 -5.53 -5.12
CA LYS A 1 29.09 -5.32 -3.69
C LYS A 1 27.99 -6.33 -3.36
N ASP A 2 28.08 -6.94 -2.20
CA ASP A 2 27.04 -7.83 -1.72
C ASP A 2 25.84 -6.99 -1.27
N CYS A 3 24.65 -7.42 -1.61
CA CYS A 3 23.40 -6.76 -1.26
C CYS A 3 22.42 -7.82 -0.75
N TYR A 4 21.63 -7.46 0.26
CA TYR A 4 20.58 -8.32 0.80
C TYR A 4 19.40 -7.47 1.28
N ILE A 5 18.24 -8.11 1.41
CA ILE A 5 16.99 -7.43 1.78
C ILE A 5 16.74 -7.63 3.27
N LEU A 6 16.37 -6.53 3.95
CA LEU A 6 15.93 -6.56 5.34
C LEU A 6 14.40 -6.44 5.40
N SER A 7 13.74 -7.41 6.05
CA SER A 7 12.31 -7.36 6.31
C SER A 7 11.95 -8.17 7.55
N LYS A 8 11.08 -7.65 8.42
CA LYS A 8 10.47 -8.36 9.57
C LYS A 8 9.33 -9.28 9.14
N GLU A 9 8.84 -9.12 7.92
CA GLU A 9 7.69 -9.83 7.39
C GLU A 9 8.07 -10.55 6.09
N SER A 10 7.48 -11.70 5.86
CA SER A 10 7.60 -12.38 4.57
C SER A 10 6.76 -11.66 3.52
N LEU A 11 7.17 -11.78 2.27
CA LEU A 11 6.44 -11.19 1.14
C LEU A 11 5.08 -11.88 0.97
N SER A 12 4.05 -11.11 0.69
CA SER A 12 2.71 -11.62 0.40
C SER A 12 2.71 -12.50 -0.86
N GLU A 13 1.83 -13.50 -0.90
CA GLU A 13 1.82 -14.53 -1.95
C GLU A 13 1.65 -13.97 -3.36
N ASN A 14 0.84 -12.93 -3.51
CA ASN A 14 0.59 -12.26 -4.78
C ASN A 14 1.79 -11.44 -5.32
N LEU A 15 2.87 -11.31 -4.54
CA LEU A 15 4.12 -10.64 -4.94
C LEU A 15 5.30 -11.62 -5.12
N ARG A 16 5.12 -12.90 -4.81
CA ARG A 16 6.20 -13.91 -4.88
C ARG A 16 6.74 -14.20 -6.28
N PHE A 17 6.11 -13.67 -7.30
CA PHE A 17 6.59 -13.76 -8.68
C PHE A 17 7.71 -12.76 -9.02
N LEU A 18 8.00 -11.81 -8.12
CA LEU A 18 9.00 -10.78 -8.34
C LEU A 18 10.42 -11.30 -8.09
N LEU A 19 11.37 -10.71 -8.79
CA LEU A 19 12.80 -10.98 -8.58
C LEU A 19 13.20 -10.72 -7.12
N GLY A 20 13.92 -11.66 -6.51
CA GLY A 20 14.37 -11.56 -5.12
C GLY A 20 13.27 -11.81 -4.08
N ALA A 21 12.07 -12.23 -4.50
CA ALA A 21 10.97 -12.52 -3.58
C ALA A 21 11.31 -13.63 -2.56
N GLU A 22 12.15 -14.58 -2.95
CA GLU A 22 12.64 -15.67 -2.10
C GLU A 22 13.54 -15.20 -0.96
N ASP A 23 14.17 -14.03 -1.10
CA ASP A 23 15.04 -13.44 -0.08
C ASP A 23 14.24 -12.69 1.01
N VAL A 24 12.94 -12.43 0.78
CA VAL A 24 12.07 -11.71 1.72
C VAL A 24 11.32 -12.72 2.59
N THR A 25 12.04 -13.36 3.50
CA THR A 25 11.50 -14.44 4.36
C THR A 25 10.89 -13.95 5.68
N GLY A 26 11.22 -12.73 6.11
CA GLY A 26 10.92 -12.21 7.45
C GLY A 26 11.95 -12.62 8.51
N GLU A 27 12.97 -13.40 8.16
CA GLU A 27 14.01 -13.87 9.07
C GLU A 27 15.23 -12.93 9.11
N THR A 28 15.53 -12.27 7.99
CA THR A 28 16.61 -11.29 7.87
C THR A 28 16.04 -9.88 8.03
N TYR A 29 16.13 -9.34 9.24
CA TYR A 29 15.54 -8.04 9.57
C TYR A 29 16.50 -7.08 10.29
N GLU A 30 17.74 -7.48 10.51
CA GLU A 30 18.78 -6.64 11.12
C GLU A 30 20.01 -6.56 10.21
N PRO A 31 20.62 -5.36 10.07
CA PRO A 31 21.88 -5.25 9.33
C PRO A 31 23.03 -5.96 10.06
N THR A 32 23.88 -6.62 9.29
CA THR A 32 25.10 -7.24 9.83
C THR A 32 26.15 -6.18 10.18
N ALA A 33 27.16 -6.55 10.98
CA ALA A 33 28.24 -5.63 11.33
C ALA A 33 29.01 -5.08 10.11
N ASP A 34 29.04 -5.83 9.02
CA ASP A 34 29.73 -5.46 7.78
C ASP A 34 28.87 -4.60 6.83
N THR A 35 27.59 -4.35 7.18
CA THR A 35 26.71 -3.50 6.36
C THR A 35 27.19 -2.06 6.39
N ASP A 36 27.61 -1.53 5.26
CA ASP A 36 28.10 -0.16 5.13
C ASP A 36 26.98 0.87 4.96
N VAL A 37 25.94 0.51 4.21
CA VAL A 37 24.81 1.40 3.86
C VAL A 37 23.50 0.62 3.95
N VAL A 38 22.50 1.22 4.58
CA VAL A 38 21.11 0.77 4.52
C VAL A 38 20.34 1.77 3.66
N ILE A 39 19.60 1.28 2.68
CA ILE A 39 18.70 2.07 1.84
C ILE A 39 17.27 1.67 2.19
N VAL A 40 16.49 2.62 2.69
CA VAL A 40 15.06 2.43 2.93
C VAL A 40 14.29 3.03 1.76
N LEU A 41 13.45 2.21 1.16
CA LEU A 41 12.61 2.60 0.03
C LEU A 41 11.15 2.63 0.48
N ASP A 42 10.39 3.64 0.02
CA ASP A 42 8.94 3.72 0.16
C ASP A 42 8.44 3.69 1.62
N CYS A 43 9.15 4.37 2.50
CA CYS A 43 8.77 4.44 3.91
C CYS A 43 8.92 5.88 4.46
N GLY A 44 7.79 6.50 4.76
CA GLY A 44 7.73 7.90 5.22
C GLY A 44 8.12 8.11 6.67
N ASN A 45 8.10 7.07 7.52
CA ASN A 45 8.37 7.20 8.95
C ASN A 45 9.35 6.13 9.44
N TYR A 46 10.31 6.52 10.26
CA TYR A 46 11.28 5.58 10.82
C TYR A 46 10.64 4.41 11.59
N GLU A 47 9.59 4.69 12.35
CA GLU A 47 8.88 3.67 13.15
C GLU A 47 8.19 2.58 12.31
N ARG A 48 7.92 2.88 11.02
CA ARG A 48 7.29 1.96 10.07
C ARG A 48 8.30 1.14 9.27
N VAL A 49 9.60 1.41 9.43
CA VAL A 49 10.64 0.64 8.74
C VAL A 49 10.54 -0.84 9.12
N CYS A 50 10.35 -1.69 8.12
CA CYS A 50 10.20 -3.13 8.31
C CYS A 50 11.54 -3.84 8.56
N ALA A 51 12.40 -3.21 9.39
CA ALA A 51 13.68 -3.74 9.83
C ALA A 51 13.97 -3.26 11.27
N ASN A 52 14.92 -3.89 11.95
CA ASN A 52 15.44 -3.40 13.22
C ASN A 52 16.76 -2.66 12.97
N LEU A 53 16.72 -1.34 13.08
CA LEU A 53 17.88 -0.47 12.85
C LEU A 53 18.37 0.22 14.14
N GLU A 54 17.90 -0.18 15.34
CA GLU A 54 18.23 0.48 16.60
C GLU A 54 19.74 0.56 16.86
N ASN A 55 20.49 -0.49 16.50
CA ASN A 55 21.93 -0.56 16.69
C ASN A 55 22.74 -0.19 15.43
N TYR A 56 22.07 0.24 14.36
CA TYR A 56 22.73 0.63 13.13
C TYR A 56 23.15 2.10 13.20
N ASN A 57 24.44 2.37 13.13
CA ASN A 57 25.03 3.70 13.30
C ASN A 57 25.88 4.18 12.10
N LYS A 58 25.72 3.52 10.95
CA LYS A 58 26.37 3.91 9.70
C LYS A 58 25.38 4.67 8.79
N VAL A 59 25.60 4.65 7.51
CA VAL A 59 24.83 5.47 6.54
C VAL A 59 23.45 4.89 6.29
N LEU A 60 22.42 5.66 6.60
CA LEU A 60 21.02 5.40 6.30
C LEU A 60 20.54 6.35 5.21
N LEU A 61 20.13 5.80 4.07
CA LEU A 61 19.52 6.55 2.97
C LEU A 61 18.02 6.30 2.96
N ASN A 62 17.23 7.35 2.77
CA ASN A 62 15.78 7.22 2.57
C ASN A 62 15.41 7.74 1.18
N VAL A 63 14.74 6.92 0.38
CA VAL A 63 14.21 7.27 -0.94
C VAL A 63 12.70 7.02 -0.92
N ASP A 64 11.90 8.06 -1.11
CA ASP A 64 10.47 7.99 -0.86
C ASP A 64 9.68 9.01 -1.71
N HIS A 65 8.36 8.83 -1.78
CA HIS A 65 7.44 9.75 -2.43
C HIS A 65 6.35 10.29 -1.49
N HIS A 66 6.31 9.86 -0.24
CA HIS A 66 5.28 10.28 0.70
C HIS A 66 5.41 11.73 1.12
N LEU A 67 4.31 12.50 1.03
CA LEU A 67 4.24 13.90 1.47
C LEU A 67 4.57 14.09 2.97
N SER A 68 4.24 13.07 3.79
CA SER A 68 4.44 13.06 5.23
C SER A 68 5.76 12.41 5.66
N ASN A 69 6.80 12.45 4.80
CA ASN A 69 8.09 11.86 5.13
C ASN A 69 8.79 12.63 6.26
N ASP A 70 9.29 11.91 7.28
CA ASP A 70 9.96 12.47 8.46
C ASP A 70 11.43 12.84 8.22
N MET A 71 11.96 12.58 7.02
CA MET A 71 13.36 12.87 6.63
C MET A 71 14.39 12.24 7.59
N TYR A 72 14.18 11.00 8.00
CA TYR A 72 14.90 10.31 9.06
C TYR A 72 16.26 9.71 8.65
N GLY A 73 16.57 9.65 7.36
CA GLY A 73 17.85 9.19 6.84
C GLY A 73 18.98 10.19 7.07
N ASN A 74 20.23 9.73 7.02
CA ASN A 74 21.38 10.64 6.95
C ASN A 74 21.32 11.48 5.67
N GLU A 75 20.85 10.85 4.58
CA GLU A 75 20.51 11.50 3.31
C GLU A 75 19.10 11.05 2.91
N ASN A 76 18.31 11.99 2.39
CA ASN A 76 16.93 11.76 2.03
C ASN A 76 16.66 12.29 0.63
N TYR A 77 16.07 11.47 -0.22
CA TYR A 77 15.56 11.90 -1.52
C TYR A 77 14.05 11.64 -1.57
N VAL A 78 13.26 12.69 -1.46
CA VAL A 78 11.80 12.60 -1.41
C VAL A 78 11.20 13.42 -2.54
N ASP A 79 10.57 12.74 -3.50
CA ASP A 79 9.84 13.36 -4.61
C ASP A 79 8.34 13.14 -4.47
N THR A 80 7.66 14.09 -3.86
CA THR A 80 6.21 14.03 -3.62
C THR A 80 5.35 14.17 -4.89
N ASN A 81 5.96 14.44 -6.06
CA ASN A 81 5.28 14.44 -7.35
C ASN A 81 5.34 13.07 -8.04
N ALA A 82 6.18 12.15 -7.56
CA ALA A 82 6.21 10.78 -8.05
C ALA A 82 4.94 10.04 -7.62
N ALA A 83 4.32 9.30 -8.53
CA ALA A 83 3.14 8.50 -8.23
C ALA A 83 3.48 7.24 -7.39
N ALA A 84 4.73 6.81 -7.45
CA ALA A 84 5.29 5.69 -6.70
C ALA A 84 6.79 5.89 -6.53
N THR A 85 7.38 5.35 -5.49
CA THR A 85 8.85 5.34 -5.29
C THR A 85 9.58 4.67 -6.46
N ALA A 86 8.90 3.76 -7.18
CA ALA A 86 9.43 3.13 -8.39
C ALA A 86 9.81 4.11 -9.51
N GLU A 87 9.16 5.28 -9.63
CA GLU A 87 9.57 6.31 -10.59
C GLU A 87 10.95 6.85 -10.25
N ILE A 88 11.19 7.10 -8.97
CA ILE A 88 12.47 7.59 -8.47
C ILE A 88 13.55 6.53 -8.67
N VAL A 89 13.26 5.27 -8.33
CA VAL A 89 14.19 4.15 -8.51
C VAL A 89 14.51 3.93 -9.98
N TYR A 90 13.54 4.06 -10.89
CA TYR A 90 13.75 3.97 -12.32
C TYR A 90 14.77 5.02 -12.80
N GLU A 91 14.58 6.28 -12.41
CA GLU A 91 15.51 7.37 -12.78
C GLU A 91 16.89 7.18 -12.15
N LEU A 92 16.93 6.78 -10.88
CA LEU A 92 18.19 6.49 -10.19
C LEU A 92 18.99 5.40 -10.90
N LEU A 93 18.33 4.33 -11.36
CA LEU A 93 19.00 3.28 -12.14
C LEU A 93 19.61 3.81 -13.44
N LEU A 94 18.91 4.70 -14.15
CA LEU A 94 19.44 5.35 -15.36
C LEU A 94 20.65 6.23 -15.05
N GLU A 95 20.59 7.04 -13.99
CA GLU A 95 21.71 7.90 -13.55
C GLU A 95 22.94 7.08 -13.11
N LEU A 96 22.71 5.90 -12.53
CA LEU A 96 23.76 4.95 -12.19
C LEU A 96 24.32 4.19 -13.41
N GLY A 97 23.80 4.47 -14.61
CA GLY A 97 24.27 3.89 -15.86
C GLY A 97 23.63 2.56 -16.24
N PHE A 98 22.54 2.16 -15.54
CA PHE A 98 21.78 0.96 -15.96
C PHE A 98 21.03 1.24 -17.25
N VAL A 99 21.13 0.33 -18.21
CA VAL A 99 20.47 0.45 -19.50
C VAL A 99 19.44 -0.67 -19.64
N PHE A 100 18.18 -0.30 -19.64
CA PHE A 100 17.08 -1.22 -19.93
C PHE A 100 17.12 -1.64 -21.40
N LYS A 101 17.22 -2.95 -21.66
CA LYS A 101 17.34 -3.50 -23.01
C LYS A 101 16.12 -4.37 -23.34
N GLU A 102 15.66 -4.29 -24.59
CA GLU A 102 14.66 -5.20 -25.12
C GLU A 102 15.21 -6.62 -25.11
N ASP A 103 14.36 -7.58 -24.74
CA ASP A 103 14.69 -9.02 -24.67
C ASP A 103 15.83 -9.43 -23.71
N ASP A 104 16.24 -8.53 -22.81
CA ASP A 104 17.17 -8.83 -21.73
C ASP A 104 16.40 -9.26 -20.47
N GLU A 105 16.70 -10.43 -19.94
CA GLU A 105 15.93 -11.02 -18.83
C GLU A 105 16.02 -10.16 -17.55
N ILE A 106 17.22 -9.72 -17.18
CA ILE A 106 17.40 -8.88 -15.98
C ILE A 106 16.66 -7.53 -16.10
N SER A 107 16.63 -6.95 -17.32
CA SER A 107 15.85 -5.74 -17.58
C SER A 107 14.36 -5.97 -17.40
N LYS A 108 13.84 -7.14 -17.82
CA LYS A 108 12.42 -7.50 -17.63
C LYS A 108 12.08 -7.75 -16.18
N GLU A 109 12.93 -8.45 -15.44
CA GLU A 109 12.73 -8.73 -14.02
C GLU A 109 12.73 -7.45 -13.16
N ILE A 110 13.74 -6.60 -13.32
CA ILE A 110 13.77 -5.27 -12.67
C ILE A 110 12.56 -4.44 -13.13
N GLY A 111 12.27 -4.47 -14.42
CA GLY A 111 11.11 -3.78 -14.98
C GLY A 111 9.78 -4.28 -14.41
N ALA A 112 9.65 -5.57 -14.13
CA ALA A 112 8.46 -6.14 -13.50
C ALA A 112 8.29 -5.64 -12.07
N CYS A 113 9.36 -5.55 -11.27
CA CYS A 113 9.32 -4.96 -9.93
C CYS A 113 8.86 -3.50 -9.97
N LEU A 114 9.46 -2.68 -10.83
CA LEU A 114 9.09 -1.28 -11.00
C LEU A 114 7.64 -1.12 -11.48
N TYR A 115 7.23 -1.90 -12.49
CA TYR A 115 5.87 -1.86 -13.02
C TYR A 115 4.83 -2.28 -11.96
N THR A 116 5.15 -3.27 -11.13
CA THR A 116 4.30 -3.71 -10.03
C THR A 116 4.05 -2.58 -9.03
N SER A 117 5.10 -1.88 -8.59
CA SER A 117 4.96 -0.72 -7.71
C SER A 117 4.13 0.40 -8.36
N LEU A 118 4.35 0.72 -9.65
CA LEU A 118 3.49 1.67 -10.35
C LEU A 118 2.02 1.25 -10.33
N VAL A 119 1.73 -0.03 -10.56
CA VAL A 119 0.35 -0.56 -10.57
C VAL A 119 -0.29 -0.50 -9.19
N THR A 120 0.43 -0.87 -8.12
CA THR A 120 -0.11 -0.88 -6.75
C THR A 120 -0.42 0.52 -6.25
N ASP A 121 0.52 1.46 -6.38
CA ASP A 121 0.38 2.82 -5.85
C ASP A 121 -0.60 3.69 -6.62
N THR A 122 -0.83 3.38 -7.89
CA THR A 122 -1.76 4.11 -8.75
C THR A 122 -3.14 3.44 -8.87
N GLY A 123 -3.36 2.33 -8.16
CA GLY A 123 -4.58 1.53 -8.29
C GLY A 123 -4.82 1.10 -9.73
N ALA A 124 -3.80 0.55 -10.38
CA ALA A 124 -3.79 0.19 -11.80
C ALA A 124 -4.04 1.40 -12.71
N PHE A 125 -3.32 2.49 -12.47
CA PHE A 125 -3.38 3.76 -13.22
C PHE A 125 -4.73 4.49 -13.18
N ARG A 126 -5.51 4.29 -12.10
CA ARG A 126 -6.84 4.94 -11.94
C ARG A 126 -6.83 6.13 -10.97
N HIS A 127 -5.83 6.21 -10.08
CA HIS A 127 -5.78 7.24 -9.08
C HIS A 127 -5.30 8.59 -9.65
N SER A 128 -5.60 9.68 -8.95
CA SER A 128 -5.27 11.05 -9.38
C SER A 128 -3.78 11.40 -9.28
N ASN A 129 -2.98 10.55 -8.65
CA ASN A 129 -1.52 10.68 -8.60
C ASN A 129 -0.82 10.28 -9.91
N VAL A 130 -1.52 9.62 -10.84
CA VAL A 130 -0.97 9.24 -12.16
C VAL A 130 -0.61 10.50 -12.95
N THR A 131 0.66 10.60 -13.34
CA THR A 131 1.21 11.70 -14.13
C THR A 131 1.62 11.23 -15.53
N TYR A 132 2.02 12.17 -16.39
CA TYR A 132 2.66 11.85 -17.68
C TYR A 132 3.91 10.98 -17.47
N ARG A 133 4.75 11.32 -16.48
CA ARG A 133 5.97 10.58 -16.11
C ARG A 133 5.66 9.13 -15.76
N THR A 134 4.63 8.89 -14.95
CA THR A 134 4.15 7.54 -14.61
C THR A 134 3.86 6.71 -15.86
N LEU A 135 3.07 7.27 -16.78
CA LEU A 135 2.68 6.57 -18.01
C LEU A 135 3.85 6.40 -18.98
N GLU A 136 4.76 7.35 -19.05
CA GLU A 136 5.96 7.26 -19.87
C GLU A 136 6.89 6.15 -19.39
N ILE A 137 7.14 6.05 -18.08
CA ILE A 137 7.92 4.96 -17.48
C ILE A 137 7.24 3.61 -17.73
N ALA A 138 5.93 3.51 -17.48
CA ALA A 138 5.16 2.29 -17.75
C ALA A 138 5.26 1.85 -19.23
N ALA A 139 5.20 2.79 -20.17
CA ALA A 139 5.36 2.51 -21.60
C ALA A 139 6.77 2.02 -21.94
N LYS A 140 7.82 2.61 -21.35
CA LYS A 140 9.21 2.18 -21.53
C LYS A 140 9.43 0.77 -20.97
N LEU A 141 8.87 0.47 -19.79
CA LEU A 141 8.92 -0.87 -19.19
C LEU A 141 8.15 -1.90 -20.04
N LYS A 142 7.00 -1.52 -20.59
CA LYS A 142 6.27 -2.37 -21.54
C LYS A 142 7.07 -2.65 -22.80
N LYS A 143 7.79 -1.66 -23.33
CA LYS A 143 8.60 -1.79 -24.52
C LYS A 143 9.74 -2.80 -24.37
N ILE A 144 10.36 -2.90 -23.20
CA ILE A 144 11.42 -3.90 -22.93
C ILE A 144 10.88 -5.32 -22.70
N GLY A 145 9.57 -5.53 -22.74
CA GLY A 145 8.96 -6.85 -22.66
C GLY A 145 8.30 -7.20 -21.32
N VAL A 146 8.13 -6.23 -20.39
CA VAL A 146 7.39 -6.49 -19.13
C VAL A 146 5.98 -7.00 -19.42
N ASN A 147 5.63 -8.12 -18.80
CA ASN A 147 4.32 -8.74 -18.96
C ASN A 147 3.29 -8.14 -18.01
N ASN A 148 2.72 -7.00 -18.37
CA ASN A 148 1.72 -6.32 -17.59
C ASN A 148 0.46 -7.16 -17.31
N THR A 149 0.07 -8.06 -18.22
CA THR A 149 -1.08 -8.95 -18.03
C THR A 149 -0.81 -9.93 -16.90
N PHE A 150 0.36 -10.58 -16.90
CA PHE A 150 0.77 -11.49 -15.84
C PHE A 150 0.84 -10.77 -14.48
N ILE A 151 1.43 -9.57 -14.43
CA ILE A 151 1.48 -8.76 -13.20
C ILE A 151 0.07 -8.47 -12.69
N TYR A 152 -0.83 -8.00 -13.56
CA TYR A 152 -2.21 -7.71 -13.17
C TYR A 152 -2.93 -8.95 -12.62
N GLN A 153 -2.81 -10.07 -13.33
CA GLN A 153 -3.42 -11.34 -12.90
C GLN A 153 -2.88 -11.80 -11.54
N SER A 154 -1.57 -11.72 -11.32
CA SER A 154 -0.95 -12.09 -10.05
C SER A 154 -1.43 -11.21 -8.89
N LEU A 155 -1.59 -9.92 -9.12
CA LEU A 155 -2.00 -8.97 -8.08
C LEU A 155 -3.51 -9.02 -7.77
N PHE A 156 -4.37 -9.17 -8.79
CA PHE A 156 -5.79 -8.90 -8.64
C PHE A 156 -6.72 -10.05 -9.01
N ASP A 157 -6.29 -10.96 -9.89
CA ASP A 157 -7.13 -12.03 -10.44
C ASP A 157 -6.75 -13.43 -9.91
N ASN A 158 -6.04 -13.49 -8.79
CA ASN A 158 -5.57 -14.72 -8.14
C ASN A 158 -6.17 -14.89 -6.73
N LYS A 159 -7.50 -14.86 -6.64
CA LYS A 159 -8.23 -14.98 -5.37
C LYS A 159 -8.85 -16.35 -5.20
N ASP A 160 -8.76 -16.88 -3.99
CA ASP A 160 -9.48 -18.09 -3.62
C ASP A 160 -10.99 -17.95 -3.79
N PHE A 161 -11.66 -19.03 -4.17
CA PHE A 161 -13.10 -19.08 -4.33
C PHE A 161 -13.84 -18.62 -3.06
N ASN A 162 -13.38 -19.05 -1.88
CA ASN A 162 -13.99 -18.66 -0.60
C ASN A 162 -13.80 -17.17 -0.31
N ARG A 163 -12.65 -16.57 -0.72
CA ARG A 163 -12.44 -15.12 -0.63
C ARG A 163 -13.44 -14.36 -1.51
N VAL A 164 -13.69 -14.82 -2.73
CA VAL A 164 -14.68 -14.17 -3.62
C VAL A 164 -16.09 -14.25 -3.02
N ARG A 165 -16.48 -15.38 -2.45
CA ARG A 165 -17.78 -15.54 -1.76
C ARG A 165 -17.88 -14.61 -0.53
N PHE A 166 -16.82 -14.53 0.27
CA PHE A 166 -16.76 -13.62 1.41
C PHE A 166 -16.95 -12.16 0.97
N VAL A 167 -16.25 -11.71 -0.06
CA VAL A 167 -16.43 -10.36 -0.63
C VAL A 167 -17.89 -10.14 -1.01
N GLY A 168 -18.54 -11.09 -1.69
CA GLY A 168 -19.95 -11.00 -2.04
C GLY A 168 -20.87 -10.84 -0.81
N LYS A 169 -20.60 -11.57 0.26
CA LYS A 169 -21.33 -11.45 1.54
C LYS A 169 -21.16 -10.07 2.16
N VAL A 170 -19.92 -9.59 2.23
CA VAL A 170 -19.61 -8.27 2.80
C VAL A 170 -20.28 -7.15 2.02
N LEU A 171 -20.26 -7.21 0.67
CA LEU A 171 -20.90 -6.22 -0.17
C LEU A 171 -22.42 -6.17 -0.01
N THR A 172 -23.07 -7.31 0.25
CA THR A 172 -24.51 -7.32 0.57
C THR A 172 -24.82 -6.67 1.93
N GLY A 173 -23.87 -6.65 2.86
CA GLY A 173 -23.99 -5.98 4.16
C GLY A 173 -23.61 -4.50 4.15
N MET A 174 -23.09 -3.97 3.04
CA MET A 174 -22.71 -2.56 2.91
C MET A 174 -23.90 -1.63 3.10
N LYS A 175 -23.70 -0.55 3.82
CA LYS A 175 -24.74 0.45 4.11
C LYS A 175 -24.34 1.81 3.53
N LEU A 176 -25.34 2.60 3.12
CA LEU A 176 -25.14 4.02 2.81
C LEU A 176 -25.59 4.84 4.03
N VAL A 177 -24.71 5.72 4.50
CA VAL A 177 -24.94 6.61 5.64
C VAL A 177 -24.57 8.05 5.25
N CYS A 178 -24.77 9.03 6.15
CA CYS A 178 -24.45 10.46 5.91
C CYS A 178 -25.07 10.94 4.57
N ASP A 179 -26.40 10.84 4.47
CA ASP A 179 -27.20 11.21 3.27
C ASP A 179 -26.69 10.54 1.96
N GLY A 180 -26.17 9.30 2.09
CA GLY A 180 -25.68 8.53 0.95
C GLY A 180 -24.28 8.88 0.47
N LYS A 181 -23.58 9.77 1.16
CA LYS A 181 -22.20 10.17 0.83
C LYS A 181 -21.15 9.22 1.36
N VAL A 182 -21.48 8.38 2.34
CA VAL A 182 -20.55 7.42 2.92
C VAL A 182 -21.04 5.99 2.70
N ALA A 183 -20.19 5.15 2.10
CA ALA A 183 -20.37 3.70 2.09
C ALA A 183 -19.68 3.11 3.33
N LEU A 184 -20.47 2.47 4.19
CA LEU A 184 -20.01 1.85 5.43
C LEU A 184 -19.95 0.34 5.27
N ILE A 185 -18.80 -0.24 5.65
CA ILE A 185 -18.54 -1.67 5.71
C ILE A 185 -18.11 -2.02 7.14
N GLU A 186 -18.81 -2.96 7.75
CA GLU A 186 -18.53 -3.43 9.11
C GLU A 186 -18.09 -4.90 9.06
N LEU A 187 -16.94 -5.21 9.64
CA LEU A 187 -16.38 -6.55 9.71
C LEU A 187 -16.16 -6.95 11.17
N PRO A 188 -17.07 -7.69 11.78
CA PRO A 188 -16.85 -8.30 13.09
C PRO A 188 -15.67 -9.29 13.02
N LYS A 189 -15.14 -9.66 14.19
CA LYS A 189 -13.96 -10.52 14.31
C LYS A 189 -14.11 -11.86 13.59
N ASP A 190 -15.30 -12.44 13.66
CA ASP A 190 -15.68 -13.73 13.10
C ASP A 190 -16.16 -13.69 11.64
N ALA A 191 -16.09 -12.53 11.00
CA ALA A 191 -16.66 -12.31 9.65
C ALA A 191 -16.19 -13.32 8.59
N GLY A 192 -14.99 -13.88 8.74
CA GLY A 192 -14.40 -14.86 7.81
C GLY A 192 -14.73 -16.32 8.13
N GLU A 193 -15.23 -16.64 9.32
CA GLU A 193 -15.38 -18.02 9.81
C GLU A 193 -16.29 -18.89 8.93
N GLU A 194 -17.43 -18.34 8.49
CA GLU A 194 -18.38 -19.02 7.60
C GLU A 194 -17.70 -19.50 6.29
N PHE A 195 -16.64 -18.83 5.86
CA PHE A 195 -15.92 -19.10 4.62
C PHE A 195 -14.60 -19.85 4.84
N GLY A 196 -14.26 -20.14 6.12
CA GLY A 196 -13.00 -20.77 6.48
C GLY A 196 -11.77 -19.96 6.10
N ILE A 197 -11.86 -18.63 6.16
CA ILE A 197 -10.78 -17.71 5.83
C ILE A 197 -10.45 -16.77 7.00
N GLU A 198 -9.19 -16.42 7.09
CA GLU A 198 -8.76 -15.29 7.92
C GLU A 198 -8.92 -13.98 7.11
N VAL A 199 -9.58 -12.99 7.73
CA VAL A 199 -9.78 -11.68 7.09
C VAL A 199 -8.50 -10.85 7.24
N GLY A 200 -7.57 -11.03 6.32
CA GLY A 200 -6.32 -10.26 6.23
C GLY A 200 -6.53 -8.85 5.66
N ASP A 201 -5.96 -8.61 4.49
CA ASP A 201 -6.11 -7.36 3.73
C ASP A 201 -7.56 -7.19 3.22
N THR A 202 -8.05 -5.96 3.28
CA THR A 202 -9.40 -5.57 2.87
C THR A 202 -9.41 -4.47 1.80
N SER A 203 -8.27 -4.21 1.17
CA SER A 203 -8.11 -3.18 0.13
C SER A 203 -8.96 -3.45 -1.12
N ASP A 204 -9.19 -4.72 -1.43
CA ASP A 204 -10.10 -5.14 -2.50
C ASP A 204 -11.57 -4.82 -2.17
N ILE A 205 -11.97 -4.95 -0.92
CA ILE A 205 -13.35 -4.75 -0.47
C ILE A 205 -13.68 -3.26 -0.41
N ILE A 206 -12.83 -2.46 0.22
CA ILE A 206 -13.11 -1.04 0.48
C ILE A 206 -13.26 -0.25 -0.82
N SER A 207 -12.59 -0.66 -1.88
CA SER A 207 -12.64 0.00 -3.19
C SER A 207 -14.03 -0.03 -3.85
N TYR A 208 -14.88 -1.02 -3.50
CA TYR A 208 -16.23 -1.11 -4.06
C TYR A 208 -17.15 0.02 -3.61
N GLY A 209 -16.99 0.53 -2.38
CA GLY A 209 -17.80 1.65 -1.92
C GLY A 209 -17.63 2.91 -2.76
N LEU A 210 -16.41 3.18 -3.21
CA LEU A 210 -16.14 4.32 -4.09
C LEU A 210 -16.73 4.17 -5.50
N GLN A 211 -17.16 2.96 -5.92
CA GLN A 211 -17.81 2.77 -7.22
C GLN A 211 -19.28 3.21 -7.20
N ILE A 212 -19.86 3.42 -6.03
CA ILE A 212 -21.25 3.83 -5.86
C ILE A 212 -21.40 5.31 -6.25
N LYS A 213 -22.41 5.60 -7.05
CA LYS A 213 -22.73 6.98 -7.44
C LYS A 213 -23.16 7.81 -6.23
N GLY A 214 -22.54 8.98 -6.05
CA GLY A 214 -22.84 9.90 -4.94
C GLY A 214 -22.02 9.65 -3.67
N VAL A 215 -21.33 8.51 -3.55
CA VAL A 215 -20.43 8.23 -2.43
C VAL A 215 -19.14 9.03 -2.61
N GLU A 216 -18.76 9.73 -1.54
CA GLU A 216 -17.51 10.51 -1.42
C GLU A 216 -16.46 9.77 -0.59
N VAL A 217 -16.89 9.04 0.45
CA VAL A 217 -16.01 8.31 1.35
C VAL A 217 -16.48 6.87 1.51
N THR A 218 -15.56 5.91 1.52
CA THR A 218 -15.80 4.56 2.03
C THR A 218 -15.08 4.41 3.35
N LEU A 219 -15.84 4.01 4.37
CA LEU A 219 -15.34 3.62 5.68
C LEU A 219 -15.50 2.10 5.86
N LEU A 220 -14.39 1.41 6.09
CA LEU A 220 -14.39 0.03 6.53
C LEU A 220 -13.87 -0.03 7.96
N VAL A 221 -14.67 -0.56 8.89
CA VAL A 221 -14.28 -0.83 10.27
C VAL A 221 -14.19 -2.32 10.51
N LYS A 222 -13.11 -2.77 11.12
CA LYS A 222 -12.80 -4.19 11.35
C LYS A 222 -12.39 -4.41 12.81
N GLU A 223 -13.03 -5.36 13.46
CA GLU A 223 -12.57 -5.84 14.76
C GLU A 223 -11.26 -6.62 14.64
N ALA A 224 -10.30 -6.29 15.52
CA ALA A 224 -9.08 -7.04 15.75
C ALA A 224 -8.98 -7.39 17.25
N ASP A 225 -8.01 -8.20 17.66
CA ASP A 225 -7.98 -8.79 19.01
C ASP A 225 -8.11 -7.78 20.16
N ASP A 226 -7.42 -6.64 20.07
CA ASP A 226 -7.34 -5.63 21.15
C ASP A 226 -7.74 -4.21 20.69
N LYS A 227 -8.18 -4.06 19.43
CA LYS A 227 -8.43 -2.76 18.80
C LYS A 227 -9.39 -2.88 17.63
N ILE A 228 -9.98 -1.76 17.27
CA ILE A 228 -10.72 -1.59 16.01
C ILE A 228 -9.77 -0.95 14.99
N LYS A 229 -9.62 -1.59 13.84
CA LYS A 229 -8.93 -1.02 12.68
C LYS A 229 -9.95 -0.37 11.76
N ALA A 230 -9.66 0.80 11.26
CA ALA A 230 -10.47 1.42 10.22
C ALA A 230 -9.62 1.81 9.02
N SER A 231 -10.18 1.59 7.86
CA SER A 231 -9.63 2.01 6.58
C SER A 231 -10.57 3.00 5.94
N LEU A 232 -10.01 4.05 5.36
CA LEU A 232 -10.75 5.11 4.68
C LEU A 232 -10.24 5.26 3.25
N ARG A 233 -11.18 5.46 2.34
CA ARG A 233 -10.90 5.84 0.95
C ARG A 233 -11.81 6.98 0.58
N SER A 234 -11.35 7.94 -0.22
CA SER A 234 -12.16 9.06 -0.69
C SER A 234 -12.05 9.32 -2.18
N LYS A 235 -13.10 9.95 -2.70
CA LYS A 235 -13.11 10.62 -4.00
C LYS A 235 -12.87 12.12 -3.81
N ASN A 236 -12.92 12.86 -4.87
CA ASN A 236 -13.01 14.31 -4.96
C ASN A 236 -12.18 15.05 -3.87
N ASP A 237 -12.81 15.88 -3.05
CA ASP A 237 -12.11 16.85 -2.19
C ASP A 237 -11.84 16.40 -0.75
N VAL A 238 -12.47 15.30 -0.29
CA VAL A 238 -12.30 14.83 1.09
C VAL A 238 -10.90 14.30 1.34
N ASP A 239 -10.22 14.84 2.35
CA ASP A 239 -8.89 14.41 2.81
C ASP A 239 -9.02 13.42 3.98
N VAL A 240 -9.07 12.13 3.66
CA VAL A 240 -9.22 11.08 4.70
C VAL A 240 -7.97 10.89 5.56
N ARG A 241 -6.81 11.43 5.15
CA ARG A 241 -5.60 11.43 5.98
C ARG A 241 -5.82 12.24 7.26
N LYS A 242 -6.41 13.46 7.16
CA LYS A 242 -6.72 14.29 8.33
C LYS A 242 -7.62 13.57 9.33
N ILE A 243 -8.60 12.82 8.82
CA ILE A 243 -9.50 12.02 9.66
C ILE A 243 -8.69 10.94 10.39
N ALA A 244 -7.83 10.22 9.69
CA ALA A 244 -7.01 9.18 10.29
C ALA A 244 -6.01 9.76 11.33
N GLU A 245 -5.34 10.86 11.01
CA GLU A 245 -4.40 11.56 11.91
C GLU A 245 -5.07 12.02 13.21
N TYR A 246 -6.33 12.48 13.16
CA TYR A 246 -7.10 12.85 14.37
C TYR A 246 -7.21 11.69 15.37
N PHE A 247 -7.23 10.44 14.89
CA PHE A 247 -7.25 9.22 15.72
C PHE A 247 -5.87 8.57 15.90
N GLY A 248 -4.78 9.26 15.56
CA GLY A 248 -3.41 8.74 15.67
C GLY A 248 -3.02 7.76 14.57
N GLY A 249 -3.76 7.74 13.47
CA GLY A 249 -3.44 6.99 12.25
C GLY A 249 -2.69 7.84 11.23
N GLY A 250 -2.77 7.45 9.93
CA GLY A 250 -2.11 8.19 8.86
C GLY A 250 -2.38 7.59 7.48
N GLY A 251 -1.72 8.11 6.47
CA GLY A 251 -1.83 7.67 5.09
C GLY A 251 -1.75 8.81 4.08
N HIS A 252 -2.37 8.61 2.93
CA HIS A 252 -2.48 9.60 1.86
C HIS A 252 -3.83 10.32 1.90
N THR A 253 -3.92 11.46 1.22
CA THR A 253 -5.15 12.25 1.10
C THR A 253 -6.38 11.41 0.71
N LYS A 254 -6.21 10.40 -0.17
CA LYS A 254 -7.30 9.56 -0.69
C LYS A 254 -7.36 8.16 -0.09
N ALA A 255 -6.38 7.77 0.72
CA ALA A 255 -6.28 6.44 1.30
C ALA A 255 -5.57 6.51 2.65
N ALA A 256 -6.29 6.29 3.73
CA ALA A 256 -5.74 6.37 5.08
C ALA A 256 -6.27 5.23 5.95
N GLY A 257 -5.55 4.98 7.05
CA GLY A 257 -5.91 3.96 8.02
C GLY A 257 -5.62 4.40 9.44
N LEU A 258 -6.36 3.83 10.38
CA LEU A 258 -6.20 4.08 11.82
C LEU A 258 -6.49 2.83 12.63
N ALA A 259 -6.01 2.79 13.86
CA ALA A 259 -6.29 1.74 14.82
C ALA A 259 -6.56 2.37 16.19
N ILE A 260 -7.71 2.12 16.74
CA ILE A 260 -8.17 2.73 18.00
C ILE A 260 -8.67 1.68 18.96
N LYS A 261 -8.56 1.96 20.25
CA LYS A 261 -9.11 1.13 21.32
C LYS A 261 -10.48 1.68 21.70
N TYR A 262 -11.51 0.88 21.46
CA TYR A 262 -12.88 1.13 21.89
C TYR A 262 -13.51 -0.15 22.41
N SER A 263 -14.59 -0.03 23.20
CA SER A 263 -15.27 -1.18 23.78
C SER A 263 -16.06 -1.96 22.74
N THR A 264 -16.61 -1.29 21.72
CA THR A 264 -17.39 -1.93 20.65
C THR A 264 -17.07 -1.37 19.27
N LEU A 265 -17.39 -2.17 18.25
CA LEU A 265 -17.30 -1.76 16.85
C LEU A 265 -18.20 -0.54 16.56
N GLU A 266 -19.40 -0.53 17.17
CA GLU A 266 -20.36 0.55 17.01
C GLU A 266 -19.84 1.87 17.55
N GLU A 267 -19.26 1.88 18.75
CA GLU A 267 -18.67 3.11 19.32
C GLU A 267 -17.54 3.66 18.44
N ALA A 268 -16.66 2.80 17.95
CA ALA A 268 -15.58 3.20 17.05
C ALA A 268 -16.14 3.76 15.74
N ARG A 269 -17.08 3.05 15.12
CA ARG A 269 -17.77 3.48 13.90
C ARG A 269 -18.39 4.86 14.05
N ASP A 270 -19.20 5.07 15.10
CA ASP A 270 -19.93 6.31 15.28
C ASP A 270 -19.00 7.51 15.49
N LYS A 271 -17.90 7.31 16.22
CA LYS A 271 -16.87 8.35 16.38
C LYS A 271 -16.20 8.72 15.06
N ILE A 272 -15.87 7.71 14.26
CA ILE A 272 -15.21 7.94 12.96
C ILE A 272 -16.20 8.59 11.97
N LEU A 273 -17.47 8.15 11.95
CA LEU A 273 -18.51 8.75 11.11
C LEU A 273 -18.75 10.21 11.47
N SER A 274 -18.83 10.54 12.76
CA SER A 274 -18.96 11.95 13.21
C SER A 274 -17.80 12.82 12.67
N LYS A 275 -16.58 12.28 12.66
CA LYS A 275 -15.43 13.01 12.11
C LYS A 275 -15.44 13.11 10.58
N ILE A 276 -15.98 12.10 9.89
CA ILE A 276 -16.17 12.14 8.43
C ILE A 276 -17.23 13.21 8.07
N GLU A 277 -18.33 13.32 8.83
CA GLU A 277 -19.38 14.30 8.60
C GLU A 277 -18.89 15.74 8.69
N GLU A 278 -17.90 16.03 9.54
CA GLU A 278 -17.27 17.35 9.63
C GLU A 278 -16.46 17.74 8.38
N GLU A 279 -16.02 16.75 7.59
CA GLU A 279 -15.17 16.95 6.40
C GLU A 279 -15.96 16.83 5.07
N LEU A 280 -17.27 16.45 5.12
CA LEU A 280 -18.17 16.32 3.97
C LEU A 280 -18.89 17.62 3.60
#